data_ba0b88db679911ddf0b42b791d2ec8dc
#
_entry.id   ba0b88db679911ddf0b42b791d2ec8dc
#
_cell.length_a   1.000
_cell.length_b   1.000
_cell.length_c   1.000
_cell.angle_alpha   90.00
_cell.angle_beta   90.00
_cell.angle_gamma   90.00
#
_symmetry.space_group_name_H-M   'P 1'
#
loop_
_entity.id
_entity.type
_entity.pdbx_description
1 polymer ?
#
loop_
_entity_poly.entity_id
_entity_poly.type
_entity_poly.pdbx_seq_one_letter_code
_entity_poly.pdbx_strand_id
1 'polypeptide(L)'
;PSMNFSIVDIVQIDGENITVKSDAISKTVVNAQGRSFAVGDKATLGLRPQYLSIVDAEVACMTGTVVLTERLGSETVLNIRLTDGSTMIAAIADDQIFNKGQSVGLAFDAAKAHLFDELPLATDQAH
;
A
#
# COMPACT_ATOMS: atom_id res chain seq x y z
N PRO A 1 -6.75 1.25 -13.98
CA PRO A 1 -6.40 1.96 -12.75
C PRO A 1 -4.94 1.80 -12.41
N SER A 2 -4.39 2.84 -11.85
CA SER A 2 -2.99 2.90 -11.54
C SER A 2 -2.67 2.07 -10.29
N MET A 3 -1.48 1.48 -10.27
CA MET A 3 -0.95 0.82 -9.10
C MET A 3 -0.40 1.87 -8.14
N ASN A 4 -0.58 1.65 -6.83
CA ASN A 4 0.10 2.45 -5.83
C ASN A 4 1.55 2.00 -5.71
N PHE A 5 2.49 2.94 -5.64
CA PHE A 5 3.90 2.64 -5.44
C PHE A 5 4.41 3.32 -4.18
N SER A 6 5.15 2.59 -3.37
CA SER A 6 5.79 3.11 -2.16
C SER A 6 7.20 2.58 -2.05
N ILE A 7 8.14 3.43 -1.70
CA ILE A 7 9.52 3.01 -1.44
C ILE A 7 9.58 2.47 -0.02
N VAL A 8 10.11 1.27 0.14
CA VAL A 8 10.22 0.59 1.43
C VAL A 8 11.64 0.13 1.67
N ASP A 9 11.96 -0.11 2.94
CA ASP A 9 13.21 -0.72 3.36
C ASP A 9 13.02 -2.22 3.54
N ILE A 10 13.99 -3.00 3.11
CA ILE A 10 13.99 -4.45 3.32
C ILE A 10 14.71 -4.70 4.64
N VAL A 11 13.97 -5.28 5.60
CA VAL A 11 14.50 -5.46 6.96
C VAL A 11 14.75 -6.91 7.32
N GLN A 12 14.14 -7.86 6.61
CA GLN A 12 14.34 -9.28 6.87
C GLN A 12 14.00 -10.09 5.64
N ILE A 13 14.74 -11.16 5.39
CA ILE A 13 14.49 -12.08 4.29
C ILE A 13 14.48 -13.50 4.85
N ASP A 14 13.40 -14.22 4.56
CA ASP A 14 13.24 -15.63 4.92
C ASP A 14 12.69 -16.36 3.69
N GLY A 15 13.61 -16.86 2.85
CA GLY A 15 13.23 -17.46 1.58
C GLY A 15 12.53 -16.46 0.67
N GLU A 16 11.30 -16.78 0.28
CA GLU A 16 10.47 -15.88 -0.54
C GLU A 16 9.70 -14.86 0.28
N ASN A 17 9.78 -14.94 1.62
CA ASN A 17 9.10 -14.01 2.51
C ASN A 17 10.01 -12.83 2.85
N ILE A 18 9.64 -11.66 2.38
CA ILE A 18 10.43 -10.44 2.55
C ILE A 18 9.68 -9.52 3.50
N THR A 19 10.30 -9.14 4.61
CA THR A 19 9.71 -8.17 5.53
C THR A 19 10.17 -6.78 5.12
N VAL A 20 9.19 -5.90 4.89
CA VAL A 20 9.44 -4.53 4.47
C VAL A 20 8.82 -3.57 5.47
N LYS A 21 9.34 -2.33 5.50
CA LYS A 21 8.76 -1.25 6.30
C LYS A 21 9.10 0.10 5.69
N SER A 22 8.37 1.12 6.10
CA SER A 22 8.67 2.52 5.80
C SER A 22 8.10 3.38 6.93
N ASP A 23 8.25 4.69 6.83
CA ASP A 23 7.65 5.60 7.82
C ASP A 23 6.13 5.46 7.88
N ALA A 24 5.50 5.18 6.74
CA ALA A 24 4.04 5.03 6.66
C ALA A 24 3.57 3.58 6.80
N ILE A 25 4.45 2.60 6.58
CA ILE A 25 4.08 1.19 6.52
C ILE A 25 4.82 0.44 7.63
N SER A 26 4.06 -0.15 8.55
CA SER A 26 4.61 -1.00 9.61
C SER A 26 5.21 -2.26 8.99
N LYS A 27 6.09 -2.93 9.73
CA LYS A 27 6.69 -4.17 9.26
C LYS A 27 5.61 -5.11 8.73
N THR A 28 5.75 -5.52 7.49
CA THR A 28 4.79 -6.41 6.86
C THR A 28 5.53 -7.33 5.90
N VAL A 29 4.99 -8.53 5.72
CA VAL A 29 5.62 -9.56 4.88
C VAL A 29 5.00 -9.53 3.50
N VAL A 30 5.84 -9.54 2.47
CA VAL A 30 5.41 -9.68 1.09
C VAL A 30 6.19 -10.83 0.44
N ASN A 31 5.69 -11.32 -0.69
CA ASN A 31 6.35 -12.40 -1.41
C ASN A 31 7.30 -11.84 -2.46
N ALA A 32 8.51 -12.38 -2.52
CA ALA A 32 9.53 -11.94 -3.48
C ALA A 32 9.18 -12.26 -4.92
N GLN A 33 8.32 -13.25 -5.16
CA GLN A 33 7.90 -13.68 -6.50
C GLN A 33 9.10 -14.00 -7.40
N GLY A 34 10.07 -14.72 -6.86
CA GLY A 34 11.26 -15.15 -7.59
C GLY A 34 12.32 -14.08 -7.77
N ARG A 35 12.10 -12.87 -7.31
CA ARG A 35 13.10 -11.79 -7.39
C ARG A 35 14.07 -11.88 -6.21
N SER A 36 15.26 -11.34 -6.40
CA SER A 36 16.30 -11.34 -5.38
C SER A 36 16.39 -9.97 -4.70
N PHE A 37 16.48 -10.00 -3.36
CA PHE A 37 16.59 -8.79 -2.55
C PHE A 37 17.66 -8.99 -1.48
N ALA A 38 18.14 -7.89 -0.91
CA ALA A 38 19.11 -7.91 0.18
C ALA A 38 18.62 -7.05 1.34
N VAL A 39 18.85 -7.52 2.56
CA VAL A 39 18.54 -6.75 3.77
C VAL A 39 19.33 -5.43 3.75
N GLY A 40 18.65 -4.35 4.08
CA GLY A 40 19.23 -3.00 4.04
C GLY A 40 19.00 -2.26 2.74
N ASP A 41 18.57 -2.96 1.69
CA ASP A 41 18.26 -2.32 0.42
C ASP A 41 16.88 -1.65 0.47
N LYS A 42 16.67 -0.72 -0.43
CA LYS A 42 15.35 -0.16 -0.70
C LYS A 42 14.72 -0.91 -1.86
N ALA A 43 13.41 -0.97 -1.85
CA ALA A 43 12.63 -1.57 -2.92
C ALA A 43 11.37 -0.76 -3.13
N THR A 44 10.66 -1.03 -4.22
CA THR A 44 9.38 -0.40 -4.49
C THR A 44 8.27 -1.41 -4.28
N LEU A 45 7.36 -1.07 -3.38
CA LEU A 45 6.16 -1.89 -3.12
C LEU A 45 5.04 -1.40 -4.04
N GLY A 46 4.49 -2.30 -4.84
CA GLY A 46 3.37 -2.01 -5.73
C GLY A 46 2.10 -2.68 -5.23
N LEU A 47 1.04 -1.90 -5.05
CA LEU A 47 -0.24 -2.36 -4.52
C LEU A 47 -1.36 -1.87 -5.43
N ARG A 48 -2.15 -2.80 -5.95
CA ARG A 48 -3.33 -2.43 -6.74
C ARG A 48 -4.43 -1.96 -5.81
N PRO A 49 -5.19 -0.92 -6.20
CA PRO A 49 -6.24 -0.38 -5.33
C PRO A 49 -7.26 -1.41 -4.84
N GLN A 50 -7.64 -2.36 -5.69
CA GLN A 50 -8.65 -3.37 -5.35
C GLN A 50 -8.15 -4.42 -4.34
N TYR A 51 -6.84 -4.49 -4.10
CA TYR A 51 -6.28 -5.44 -3.14
C TYR A 51 -5.98 -4.82 -1.79
N LEU A 52 -6.34 -3.55 -1.61
CA LEU A 52 -6.29 -2.90 -0.30
C LEU A 52 -7.61 -3.13 0.42
N SER A 53 -7.52 -3.40 1.71
CA SER A 53 -8.69 -3.58 2.58
C SER A 53 -8.69 -2.52 3.65
N ILE A 54 -9.88 -2.02 3.99
CA ILE A 54 -10.05 -1.12 5.13
C ILE A 54 -10.26 -2.01 6.36
N VAL A 55 -9.41 -1.85 7.35
CA VAL A 55 -9.39 -2.71 8.54
C VAL A 55 -9.25 -1.86 9.79
N ASP A 56 -9.45 -2.49 10.95
CA ASP A 56 -9.22 -1.84 12.23
C ASP A 56 -7.74 -1.50 12.40
N ALA A 57 -7.47 -0.42 13.14
CA ALA A 57 -6.10 0.05 13.35
C ALA A 57 -5.19 -1.04 13.94
N GLU A 58 -5.75 -1.94 14.74
CA GLU A 58 -4.99 -3.00 15.42
C GLU A 58 -4.35 -3.99 14.45
N VAL A 59 -4.96 -4.21 13.28
CA VAL A 59 -4.47 -5.16 12.29
C VAL A 59 -3.95 -4.47 11.03
N ALA A 60 -4.00 -3.14 10.99
CA ALA A 60 -3.56 -2.36 9.85
C ALA A 60 -2.03 -2.30 9.78
N CYS A 61 -1.49 -2.31 8.58
CA CYS A 61 -0.07 -2.03 8.38
C CYS A 61 0.16 -0.56 7.97
N MET A 62 -0.91 0.16 7.63
CA MET A 62 -0.87 1.59 7.32
C MET A 62 -2.09 2.24 7.93
N THR A 63 -1.97 3.51 8.33
CA THR A 63 -3.12 4.31 8.73
C THR A 63 -3.07 5.64 7.98
N GLY A 64 -4.24 6.21 7.77
CA GLY A 64 -4.32 7.47 7.06
C GLY A 64 -5.67 8.12 7.20
N THR A 65 -5.86 9.20 6.44
CA THR A 65 -7.07 10.01 6.46
C THR A 65 -7.66 10.05 5.06
N VAL A 66 -8.95 9.82 4.94
CA VAL A 66 -9.66 9.92 3.66
C VAL A 66 -9.69 11.39 3.24
N VAL A 67 -9.13 11.69 2.07
CA VAL A 67 -9.12 13.05 1.54
C VAL A 67 -10.07 13.25 0.36
N LEU A 68 -10.46 12.17 -0.30
CA LEU A 68 -11.40 12.23 -1.42
C LEU A 68 -12.10 10.88 -1.55
N THR A 69 -13.38 10.90 -1.86
CA THR A 69 -14.19 9.70 -2.09
C THR A 69 -14.91 9.84 -3.43
N GLU A 70 -14.81 8.83 -4.28
CA GLU A 70 -15.54 8.77 -5.54
C GLU A 70 -16.33 7.48 -5.62
N ARG A 71 -17.61 7.59 -5.93
CA ARG A 71 -18.48 6.43 -6.10
C ARG A 71 -18.60 6.14 -7.59
N LEU A 72 -18.17 4.94 -7.99
CA LEU A 72 -18.10 4.52 -9.39
C LEU A 72 -18.91 3.23 -9.58
N GLY A 73 -20.22 3.38 -9.67
CA GLY A 73 -21.09 2.22 -9.84
C GLY A 73 -21.10 1.33 -8.60
N SER A 74 -20.56 0.13 -8.70
CA SER A 74 -20.57 -0.85 -7.61
C SER A 74 -19.36 -0.75 -6.70
N GLU A 75 -18.45 0.20 -6.95
CA GLU A 75 -17.28 0.37 -6.08
C GLU A 75 -17.09 1.82 -5.69
N THR A 76 -16.36 2.02 -4.61
CA THR A 76 -15.97 3.34 -4.13
C THR A 76 -14.45 3.42 -4.15
N VAL A 77 -13.93 4.52 -4.70
CA VAL A 77 -12.49 4.78 -4.74
C VAL A 77 -12.18 5.80 -3.66
N LEU A 78 -11.26 5.45 -2.77
CA LEU A 78 -10.82 6.31 -1.69
C LEU A 78 -9.40 6.80 -1.95
N ASN A 79 -9.19 8.10 -1.85
CA ASN A 79 -7.85 8.68 -1.82
C ASN A 79 -7.51 8.90 -0.35
N ILE A 80 -6.45 8.26 0.12
CA ILE A 80 -6.09 8.24 1.54
C ILE A 80 -4.70 8.83 1.68
N ARG A 81 -4.57 9.85 2.55
CA ARG A 81 -3.28 10.42 2.89
C ARG A 81 -2.71 9.66 4.07
N LEU A 82 -1.55 9.03 3.87
CA LEU A 82 -0.85 8.28 4.92
C LEU A 82 -0.11 9.24 5.86
N THR A 83 0.44 8.69 6.93
CA THR A 83 1.09 9.48 7.98
C THR A 83 2.35 10.19 7.52
N ASP A 84 2.98 9.73 6.44
CA ASP A 84 4.16 10.39 5.85
C ASP A 84 3.80 11.44 4.80
N GLY A 85 2.51 11.68 4.58
CA GLY A 85 2.02 12.63 3.58
C GLY A 85 1.82 12.05 2.18
N SER A 86 2.24 10.81 1.95
CA SER A 86 1.99 10.16 0.66
C SER A 86 0.53 9.75 0.54
N THR A 87 0.11 9.47 -0.69
CA THR A 87 -1.28 9.10 -0.98
C THR A 87 -1.36 7.64 -1.41
N MET A 88 -2.39 6.95 -0.89
CA MET A 88 -2.71 5.57 -1.28
C MET A 88 -4.14 5.56 -1.79
N ILE A 89 -4.38 4.88 -2.91
CA ILE A 89 -5.71 4.76 -3.51
C ILE A 89 -6.23 3.36 -3.24
N ALA A 90 -7.42 3.27 -2.65
CA ALA A 90 -8.10 2.00 -2.41
C ALA A 90 -9.42 1.96 -3.18
N ALA A 91 -9.73 0.81 -3.76
CA ALA A 91 -11.00 0.58 -4.43
C ALA A 91 -11.75 -0.49 -3.64
N ILE A 92 -12.87 -0.12 -3.04
CA ILE A 92 -13.62 -0.98 -2.13
C ILE A 92 -15.04 -1.19 -2.65
N ALA A 93 -15.71 -2.21 -2.13
CA ALA A 93 -17.11 -2.46 -2.46
C ALA A 93 -17.98 -1.28 -1.96
N ASP A 94 -19.07 -1.01 -2.69
CA ASP A 94 -19.92 0.14 -2.43
C ASP A 94 -20.98 -0.15 -1.35
N ASP A 95 -20.63 -0.95 -0.35
CA ASP A 95 -21.51 -1.26 0.77
C ASP A 95 -21.14 -0.50 2.05
N GLN A 96 -20.09 0.31 2.01
CA GLN A 96 -19.63 1.11 3.14
C GLN A 96 -19.48 2.55 2.73
N ILE A 97 -19.73 3.46 3.68
CA ILE A 97 -19.63 4.90 3.45
C ILE A 97 -18.44 5.43 4.24
N PHE A 98 -17.55 6.12 3.55
CA PHE A 98 -16.41 6.79 4.16
C PHE A 98 -16.48 8.27 3.85
N ASN A 99 -16.21 9.10 4.86
CA ASN A 99 -16.30 10.54 4.73
C ASN A 99 -14.91 11.15 4.68
N LYS A 100 -14.80 12.27 3.96
CA LYS A 100 -13.58 13.08 3.97
C LYS A 100 -13.21 13.41 5.41
N GLY A 101 -11.96 13.24 5.77
CA GLY A 101 -11.44 13.48 7.12
C GLY A 101 -11.50 12.29 8.04
N GLN A 102 -12.13 11.20 7.61
CA GLN A 102 -12.22 9.98 8.41
C GLN A 102 -10.89 9.27 8.46
N SER A 103 -10.50 8.81 9.66
CA SER A 103 -9.30 7.98 9.84
C SER A 103 -9.59 6.54 9.48
N VAL A 104 -8.68 5.90 8.76
CA VAL A 104 -8.84 4.51 8.33
C VAL A 104 -7.54 3.75 8.50
N GLY A 105 -7.66 2.43 8.72
CA GLY A 105 -6.54 1.51 8.66
C GLY A 105 -6.57 0.75 7.35
N LEU A 106 -5.41 0.40 6.83
CA LEU A 106 -5.25 -0.33 5.58
C LEU A 106 -4.41 -1.57 5.79
N ALA A 107 -4.78 -2.62 5.09
CA ALA A 107 -4.00 -3.85 5.02
C ALA A 107 -4.07 -4.42 3.61
N PHE A 108 -3.20 -5.35 3.30
CA PHE A 108 -3.20 -6.04 2.02
C PHE A 108 -2.69 -7.47 2.22
N ASP A 109 -3.01 -8.34 1.27
CA ASP A 109 -2.54 -9.72 1.25
C ASP A 109 -1.11 -9.74 0.67
N ALA A 110 -0.20 -10.38 1.37
CA ALA A 110 1.19 -10.53 0.94
C ALA A 110 1.30 -11.12 -0.47
N ALA A 111 0.41 -12.04 -0.83
CA ALA A 111 0.42 -12.69 -2.14
C ALA A 111 -0.04 -11.77 -3.27
N LYS A 112 -0.70 -10.66 -2.94
CA LYS A 112 -1.25 -9.72 -3.92
C LYS A 112 -0.37 -8.48 -4.11
N ALA A 113 0.67 -8.32 -3.28
CA ALA A 113 1.61 -7.22 -3.39
C ALA A 113 2.72 -7.58 -4.38
N HIS A 114 3.27 -6.56 -5.03
CA HIS A 114 4.43 -6.71 -5.88
C HIS A 114 5.61 -5.96 -5.26
N LEU A 115 6.77 -6.59 -5.27
CA LEU A 115 7.99 -5.95 -4.77
C LEU A 115 8.98 -5.87 -5.92
N PHE A 116 9.43 -4.66 -6.24
CA PHE A 116 10.35 -4.40 -7.32
C PHE A 116 11.70 -4.00 -6.75
N ASP A 117 12.77 -4.50 -7.33
CA ASP A 117 14.14 -4.19 -6.91
C ASP A 117 14.64 -2.87 -7.50
N GLU A 118 13.84 -2.22 -8.34
CA GLU A 118 14.16 -0.94 -8.93
C GLU A 118 13.30 0.15 -8.31
N LEU A 119 13.87 1.34 -8.14
CA LEU A 119 13.11 2.50 -7.68
C LEU A 119 12.39 3.11 -8.88
N PRO A 120 11.18 3.68 -8.68
CA PRO A 120 10.48 4.36 -9.76
C PRO A 120 11.29 5.52 -10.29
N LEU A 121 11.18 5.77 -11.60
CA LEU A 121 11.75 6.97 -12.19
C LEU A 121 11.01 8.20 -11.68
N ALA A 122 11.69 9.35 -11.71
CA ALA A 122 11.08 10.60 -11.27
C ALA A 122 9.79 10.92 -12.04
N THR A 123 9.73 10.58 -13.33
CA THR A 123 8.54 10.77 -14.14
C THR A 123 7.36 9.91 -13.68
N ASP A 124 7.64 8.72 -13.16
CA ASP A 124 6.60 7.84 -12.62
C ASP A 124 5.99 8.42 -11.35
N GLN A 125 6.79 9.12 -10.57
CA GLN A 125 6.36 9.72 -9.31
C GLN A 125 5.56 11.01 -9.54
N ALA A 126 5.65 11.61 -10.72
CA ALA A 126 4.93 12.83 -11.04
C ALA A 126 3.44 12.60 -11.27
N HIS A 127 3.03 11.37 -11.36
CA HIS A 127 1.66 10.97 -11.60
C HIS A 127 1.04 10.41 -10.31
#